data_c6abf783828122d4b5e3310f60d9e40c
#
_entry.id   c6abf783828122d4b5e3310f60d9e40c
#
_cell.length_a   1.000
_cell.length_b   1.000
_cell.length_c   1.000
_cell.angle_alpha   90.00
_cell.angle_beta   90.00
_cell.angle_gamma   90.00
#
_symmetry.space_group_name_H-M   'P 1'
#
loop_
_entity.id
_entity.type
_entity.pdbx_description
1 polymer ?
#
loop_
_entity_poly.entity_id
_entity_poly.type
_entity_poly.pdbx_seq_one_letter_code
_entity_poly.pdbx_strand_id
1 'polypeptide(L)'
;MKIRKIDKNDRLEILKGDLYAYSRWTNQDLPRSHLTAINPEEVLAAEIDGKIVAALQCFSFQQSVRGSLKAMGGIGGVWTYPEYRNQGCVKALMKSAFLEMRMQGICVSMLTPFKESFYESLGYAIANATNEVNIPVSSLSKYLKQPNAANLTCDRLAATEAKDILANFLYENLRSQTLLPHSHGLAITNFTYDQWWHLHRQKLCVVIKRDRQPVAIAIYAIDSSGNLPMRDRQIEISSIFWTDIESRDRLLNFFASHRDQIHNLKMPLPLGANVHTWFSNAGRLESTMTDPWMVRVIDIVGALHGLPIASEPFTFALSDPYCNWNDGVFGVNGDRGQLTVKRYSNGDIADLAIDFKATIAGISALIYGTQAIGDLVHQQWITGITPETCERLEKCFTPCLIYNPFKF
;
A
#
# COMPACT_ATOMS: atom_id res chain seq x y z
N MET A 1 26.73 -11.60 14.40
CA MET A 1 25.69 -10.62 13.97
C MET A 1 24.60 -10.60 15.01
N LYS A 2 24.24 -9.41 15.51
CA LYS A 2 23.17 -9.17 16.49
C LYS A 2 22.09 -8.29 15.84
N ILE A 3 20.82 -8.64 15.99
CA ILE A 3 19.70 -7.80 15.57
C ILE A 3 19.14 -7.12 16.81
N ARG A 4 18.93 -5.81 16.73
CA ARG A 4 18.38 -5.02 17.83
C ARG A 4 17.58 -3.79 17.36
N LYS A 5 16.73 -3.27 18.21
CA LYS A 5 16.24 -1.90 18.08
C LYS A 5 17.39 -0.91 18.20
N ILE A 6 17.26 0.19 17.53
CA ILE A 6 18.22 1.30 17.68
C ILE A 6 17.89 2.13 18.93
N ASP A 7 18.85 2.93 19.37
CA ASP A 7 18.62 4.01 20.33
C ASP A 7 18.73 5.39 19.66
N LYS A 8 18.56 6.45 20.43
CA LYS A 8 18.62 7.82 19.92
C LYS A 8 20.00 8.20 19.38
N ASN A 9 21.08 7.56 19.84
CA ASN A 9 22.44 7.85 19.43
C ASN A 9 22.77 7.19 18.08
N ASP A 10 22.08 6.11 17.75
CA ASP A 10 22.25 5.41 16.47
C ASP A 10 21.66 6.16 15.26
N ARG A 11 20.79 7.14 15.50
CA ARG A 11 20.04 7.84 14.43
C ARG A 11 20.92 8.38 13.32
N LEU A 12 22.09 8.91 13.67
CA LEU A 12 23.02 9.46 12.69
C LEU A 12 23.57 8.35 11.78
N GLU A 13 23.89 7.20 12.35
CA GLU A 13 24.41 6.07 11.56
C GLU A 13 23.33 5.47 10.66
N ILE A 14 22.10 5.36 11.14
CA ILE A 14 20.95 4.95 10.33
C ILE A 14 20.75 5.92 9.15
N LEU A 15 20.74 7.23 9.40
CA LEU A 15 20.58 8.23 8.36
C LEU A 15 21.71 8.18 7.31
N LYS A 16 22.96 7.98 7.74
CA LYS A 16 24.10 7.81 6.81
C LYS A 16 23.93 6.60 5.91
N GLY A 17 23.54 5.45 6.50
CA GLY A 17 23.28 4.22 5.74
C GLY A 17 22.17 4.39 4.71
N ASP A 18 21.07 5.04 5.09
CA ASP A 18 19.94 5.37 4.22
C ASP A 18 20.39 6.28 3.05
N LEU A 19 21.04 7.41 3.36
CA LEU A 19 21.54 8.34 2.34
C LEU A 19 22.51 7.67 1.38
N TYR A 20 23.38 6.79 1.88
CA TYR A 20 24.30 6.03 1.05
C TYR A 20 23.55 5.07 0.11
N ALA A 21 22.63 4.28 0.65
CA ALA A 21 21.93 3.26 -0.10
C ALA A 21 21.02 3.82 -1.20
N TYR A 22 20.39 4.97 -0.93
CA TYR A 22 19.47 5.63 -1.87
C TYR A 22 20.11 6.74 -2.70
N SER A 23 21.46 6.75 -2.81
CA SER A 23 22.22 7.70 -3.64
C SER A 23 21.95 9.17 -3.33
N ARG A 24 21.64 9.47 -2.06
CA ARG A 24 21.37 10.83 -1.56
C ARG A 24 22.54 11.36 -0.72
N TRP A 25 23.69 10.72 -0.82
CA TRP A 25 24.88 11.09 -0.04
C TRP A 25 25.24 12.57 -0.28
N THR A 26 25.51 13.29 0.80
CA THR A 26 25.92 14.69 0.78
C THR A 26 27.02 14.89 1.83
N ASN A 27 27.98 15.79 1.53
CA ASN A 27 28.99 16.25 2.48
C ASN A 27 28.48 17.45 3.32
N GLN A 28 27.24 17.88 3.11
CA GLN A 28 26.65 18.99 3.90
C GLN A 28 26.16 18.48 5.25
N ASP A 29 26.11 19.37 6.22
CA ASP A 29 25.51 19.09 7.52
C ASP A 29 24.04 18.70 7.36
N LEU A 30 23.71 17.53 7.91
CA LEU A 30 22.36 17.02 7.83
C LEU A 30 21.43 17.81 8.77
N PRO A 31 20.28 18.29 8.30
CA PRO A 31 19.33 18.99 9.14
C PRO A 31 18.92 18.14 10.35
N ARG A 32 18.89 18.72 11.54
CA ARG A 32 18.44 18.03 12.76
C ARG A 32 17.05 17.41 12.62
N SER A 33 16.20 18.02 11.80
CA SER A 33 14.86 17.49 11.50
C SER A 33 14.88 16.09 10.87
N HIS A 34 15.90 15.74 10.07
CA HIS A 34 16.03 14.40 9.50
C HIS A 34 16.38 13.36 10.57
N LEU A 35 17.19 13.73 11.56
CA LEU A 35 17.53 12.85 12.68
C LEU A 35 16.32 12.64 13.61
N THR A 36 15.55 13.69 13.90
CA THR A 36 14.38 13.60 14.76
C THR A 36 13.23 12.83 14.12
N ALA A 37 13.17 12.79 12.79
CA ALA A 37 12.16 12.03 12.05
C ALA A 37 12.33 10.50 12.17
N ILE A 38 13.56 10.02 12.49
CA ILE A 38 13.81 8.59 12.72
C ILE A 38 13.26 8.20 14.09
N ASN A 39 12.22 7.39 14.11
CA ASN A 39 11.67 6.81 15.33
C ASN A 39 12.43 5.52 15.69
N PRO A 40 13.18 5.46 16.82
CA PRO A 40 13.93 4.28 17.19
C PRO A 40 13.09 3.00 17.33
N GLU A 41 11.84 3.13 17.73
CA GLU A 41 10.93 1.99 17.90
C GLU A 41 10.52 1.33 16.55
N GLU A 42 10.70 2.06 15.45
CA GLU A 42 10.38 1.59 14.11
C GLU A 42 11.60 1.03 13.36
N VAL A 43 12.82 1.09 13.95
CA VAL A 43 14.05 0.71 13.26
C VAL A 43 14.68 -0.51 13.90
N LEU A 44 14.95 -1.52 13.05
CA LEU A 44 15.81 -2.66 13.39
C LEU A 44 17.17 -2.51 12.71
N ALA A 45 18.25 -2.74 13.45
CA ALA A 45 19.60 -2.72 12.96
C ALA A 45 20.30 -4.08 13.13
N ALA A 46 21.13 -4.44 12.15
CA ALA A 46 22.07 -5.53 12.25
C ALA A 46 23.44 -4.97 12.63
N GLU A 47 23.99 -5.47 13.73
CA GLU A 47 25.27 -5.08 14.29
C GLU A 47 26.28 -6.22 14.15
N ILE A 48 27.47 -5.91 13.64
CA ILE A 48 28.62 -6.80 13.55
C ILE A 48 29.82 -6.04 14.14
N ASP A 49 30.51 -6.65 15.09
CA ASP A 49 31.69 -6.09 15.75
C ASP A 49 31.50 -4.66 16.28
N GLY A 50 30.28 -4.39 16.86
CA GLY A 50 29.92 -3.10 17.41
C GLY A 50 29.54 -2.03 16.39
N LYS A 51 29.45 -2.36 15.09
CA LYS A 51 29.07 -1.45 14.02
C LYS A 51 27.71 -1.82 13.44
N ILE A 52 26.87 -0.84 13.21
CA ILE A 52 25.62 -1.01 12.45
C ILE A 52 25.99 -1.16 10.97
N VAL A 53 25.66 -2.30 10.38
CA VAL A 53 26.04 -2.67 9.01
C VAL A 53 24.85 -2.77 8.05
N ALA A 54 23.64 -2.90 8.60
CA ALA A 54 22.39 -2.94 7.87
C ALA A 54 21.25 -2.47 8.76
N ALA A 55 20.18 -1.97 8.17
CA ALA A 55 18.95 -1.63 8.89
C ALA A 55 17.72 -1.79 8.00
N LEU A 56 16.54 -1.77 8.64
CA LEU A 56 15.24 -1.58 8.03
C LEU A 56 14.33 -0.79 8.96
N GLN A 57 13.31 -0.16 8.38
CA GLN A 57 12.21 0.48 9.10
C GLN A 57 10.95 -0.36 8.98
N CYS A 58 10.21 -0.47 10.08
CA CYS A 58 8.94 -1.15 10.14
C CYS A 58 7.88 -0.18 10.66
N PHE A 59 7.08 0.37 9.76
CA PHE A 59 6.03 1.33 10.06
C PHE A 59 4.73 0.62 10.42
N SER A 60 3.99 1.14 11.37
CA SER A 60 2.66 0.63 11.74
C SER A 60 1.58 1.39 10.99
N PHE A 61 0.81 0.65 10.18
CA PHE A 61 -0.32 1.14 9.39
C PHE A 61 -1.58 0.34 9.67
N GLN A 62 -2.70 0.84 9.16
CA GLN A 62 -3.87 0.04 8.87
C GLN A 62 -4.03 -0.06 7.35
N GLN A 63 -4.45 -1.22 6.86
CA GLN A 63 -4.65 -1.45 5.44
C GLN A 63 -6.02 -2.03 5.18
N SER A 64 -6.67 -1.53 4.14
CA SER A 64 -7.92 -2.11 3.66
C SER A 64 -7.63 -3.39 2.87
N VAL A 65 -8.11 -4.52 3.38
CA VAL A 65 -8.01 -5.83 2.72
C VAL A 65 -9.42 -6.35 2.52
N ARG A 66 -9.88 -6.41 1.28
CA ARG A 66 -11.22 -6.88 0.90
C ARG A 66 -12.35 -6.25 1.74
N GLY A 67 -12.26 -4.95 2.02
CA GLY A 67 -13.28 -4.24 2.80
C GLY A 67 -13.17 -4.38 4.32
N SER A 68 -12.12 -5.02 4.81
CA SER A 68 -11.79 -5.08 6.24
C SER A 68 -10.52 -4.30 6.52
N LEU A 69 -10.47 -3.51 7.60
CA LEU A 69 -9.25 -2.85 8.04
C LEU A 69 -8.40 -3.83 8.85
N LYS A 70 -7.16 -4.02 8.42
CA LYS A 70 -6.17 -4.91 9.04
C LYS A 70 -4.97 -4.11 9.52
N ALA A 71 -4.42 -4.46 10.69
CA ALA A 71 -3.12 -3.94 11.12
C ALA A 71 -2.03 -4.42 10.15
N MET A 72 -1.24 -3.49 9.60
CA MET A 72 -0.26 -3.72 8.57
C MET A 72 1.11 -3.16 8.94
N GLY A 73 2.17 -3.94 8.72
CA GLY A 73 3.56 -3.50 8.83
C GLY A 73 4.11 -3.09 7.47
N GLY A 74 4.41 -1.81 7.31
CA GLY A 74 5.12 -1.29 6.14
C GLY A 74 6.63 -1.46 6.31
N ILE A 75 7.30 -2.13 5.38
CA ILE A 75 8.76 -2.24 5.40
C ILE A 75 9.35 -1.22 4.43
N GLY A 76 10.22 -0.35 4.96
CA GLY A 76 10.95 0.66 4.20
C GLY A 76 12.39 0.82 4.69
N GLY A 77 13.15 1.74 4.09
CA GLY A 77 14.49 2.07 4.53
C GLY A 77 15.43 0.86 4.65
N VAL A 78 15.31 -0.14 3.77
CA VAL A 78 16.12 -1.36 3.83
C VAL A 78 17.47 -1.14 3.17
N TRP A 79 18.55 -1.25 3.94
CA TRP A 79 19.89 -1.09 3.41
C TRP A 79 20.89 -2.02 4.07
N THR A 80 22.00 -2.28 3.37
CA THR A 80 23.19 -2.97 3.86
C THR A 80 24.41 -2.36 3.19
N TYR A 81 25.44 -2.03 3.95
CA TYR A 81 26.71 -1.57 3.40
C TYR A 81 27.33 -2.64 2.46
N PRO A 82 27.94 -2.24 1.33
CA PRO A 82 28.42 -3.18 0.32
C PRO A 82 29.32 -4.28 0.86
N GLU A 83 30.21 -3.95 1.78
CA GLU A 83 31.18 -4.86 2.40
C GLU A 83 30.55 -5.95 3.29
N TYR A 84 29.25 -5.77 3.66
CA TYR A 84 28.49 -6.72 4.47
C TYR A 84 27.35 -7.41 3.70
N ARG A 85 27.27 -7.19 2.38
CA ARG A 85 26.26 -7.86 1.55
C ARG A 85 26.52 -9.36 1.47
N ASN A 86 25.47 -10.13 1.13
CA ASN A 86 25.50 -11.59 1.04
C ASN A 86 25.82 -12.34 2.34
N GLN A 87 25.83 -11.66 3.49
CA GLN A 87 26.03 -12.25 4.81
C GLN A 87 24.73 -12.53 5.57
N GLY A 88 23.56 -12.41 4.92
CA GLY A 88 22.26 -12.71 5.49
C GLY A 88 21.66 -11.62 6.39
N CYS A 89 22.26 -10.41 6.46
CA CYS A 89 21.81 -9.32 7.34
C CYS A 89 20.32 -8.98 7.13
N VAL A 90 19.89 -8.74 5.88
CA VAL A 90 18.51 -8.38 5.59
C VAL A 90 17.54 -9.54 5.90
N LYS A 91 17.92 -10.79 5.64
CA LYS A 91 17.07 -11.94 6.01
C LYS A 91 16.86 -12.03 7.51
N ALA A 92 17.90 -11.78 8.32
CA ALA A 92 17.80 -11.79 9.77
C ALA A 92 16.95 -10.61 10.28
N LEU A 93 17.13 -9.41 9.71
CA LEU A 93 16.30 -8.25 10.01
C LEU A 93 14.83 -8.51 9.71
N MET A 94 14.52 -9.04 8.52
CA MET A 94 13.14 -9.37 8.11
C MET A 94 12.49 -10.40 9.03
N LYS A 95 13.23 -11.46 9.43
CA LYS A 95 12.73 -12.45 10.37
C LYS A 95 12.39 -11.83 11.73
N SER A 96 13.23 -10.92 12.21
CA SER A 96 12.96 -10.18 13.46
C SER A 96 11.76 -9.24 13.31
N ALA A 97 11.63 -8.54 12.17
CA ALA A 97 10.50 -7.68 11.89
C ALA A 97 9.16 -8.47 11.86
N PHE A 98 9.14 -9.66 11.24
CA PHE A 98 7.94 -10.51 11.23
C PHE A 98 7.52 -10.94 12.64
N LEU A 99 8.47 -11.28 13.48
CA LEU A 99 8.18 -11.63 14.87
C LEU A 99 7.62 -10.44 15.66
N GLU A 100 8.22 -9.25 15.50
CA GLU A 100 7.71 -8.03 16.14
C GLU A 100 6.32 -7.68 15.66
N MET A 101 6.08 -7.71 14.33
CA MET A 101 4.76 -7.49 13.76
C MET A 101 3.72 -8.39 14.40
N ARG A 102 4.02 -9.69 14.50
CA ARG A 102 3.11 -10.64 15.16
C ARG A 102 2.83 -10.29 16.62
N MET A 103 3.88 -9.95 17.39
CA MET A 103 3.73 -9.57 18.80
C MET A 103 2.87 -8.31 18.99
N GLN A 104 2.85 -7.43 17.98
CA GLN A 104 2.02 -6.22 17.93
C GLN A 104 0.62 -6.46 17.34
N GLY A 105 0.26 -7.71 17.02
CA GLY A 105 -1.03 -8.04 16.39
C GLY A 105 -1.14 -7.60 14.92
N ILE A 106 -0.03 -7.28 14.27
CA ILE A 106 0.02 -6.96 12.85
C ILE A 106 -0.07 -8.26 12.06
N CYS A 107 -1.07 -8.37 11.19
CA CYS A 107 -1.36 -9.61 10.48
C CYS A 107 -0.98 -9.61 8.99
N VAL A 108 -0.66 -8.46 8.42
CA VAL A 108 -0.22 -8.32 7.02
C VAL A 108 0.94 -7.35 6.92
N SER A 109 1.71 -7.44 5.82
CA SER A 109 2.83 -6.54 5.54
C SER A 109 2.83 -6.13 4.07
N MET A 110 3.37 -4.94 3.80
CA MET A 110 3.51 -4.37 2.46
C MET A 110 4.84 -3.65 2.30
N LEU A 111 5.40 -3.68 1.11
CA LEU A 111 6.63 -2.96 0.74
C LEU A 111 6.70 -2.65 -0.76
N THR A 112 7.56 -1.69 -1.11
CA THR A 112 8.01 -1.50 -2.51
C THR A 112 9.36 -2.20 -2.67
N PRO A 113 9.49 -3.19 -3.57
CA PRO A 113 10.71 -3.97 -3.70
C PRO A 113 11.82 -3.19 -4.45
N PHE A 114 13.06 -3.33 -4.02
CA PHE A 114 14.22 -3.00 -4.88
C PHE A 114 14.57 -4.15 -5.82
N LYS A 115 14.13 -5.37 -5.50
CA LYS A 115 14.26 -6.58 -6.29
C LYS A 115 13.19 -7.59 -5.86
N GLU A 116 12.24 -7.85 -6.73
CA GLU A 116 11.05 -8.68 -6.45
C GLU A 116 11.44 -10.09 -6.01
N SER A 117 12.33 -10.76 -6.73
CA SER A 117 12.74 -12.14 -6.43
C SER A 117 13.37 -12.30 -5.04
N PHE A 118 13.97 -11.25 -4.49
CA PHE A 118 14.49 -11.28 -3.14
C PHE A 118 13.35 -11.37 -2.11
N TYR A 119 12.32 -10.53 -2.26
CA TYR A 119 11.18 -10.52 -1.34
C TYR A 119 10.22 -11.69 -1.57
N GLU A 120 10.11 -12.21 -2.79
CA GLU A 120 9.40 -13.48 -3.05
C GLU A 120 10.02 -14.63 -2.25
N SER A 121 11.36 -14.68 -2.17
CA SER A 121 12.06 -15.68 -1.35
C SER A 121 11.75 -15.56 0.15
N LEU A 122 11.22 -14.41 0.59
CA LEU A 122 10.75 -14.15 1.96
C LEU A 122 9.23 -14.31 2.11
N GLY A 123 8.55 -14.80 1.08
CA GLY A 123 7.10 -15.08 1.09
C GLY A 123 6.21 -13.90 0.72
N TYR A 124 6.75 -12.83 0.16
CA TYR A 124 5.95 -11.77 -0.42
C TYR A 124 5.44 -12.16 -1.81
N ALA A 125 4.24 -11.72 -2.14
CA ALA A 125 3.67 -11.81 -3.47
C ALA A 125 3.62 -10.43 -4.12
N ILE A 126 3.88 -10.37 -5.44
CA ILE A 126 3.73 -9.12 -6.21
C ILE A 126 2.26 -8.72 -6.20
N ALA A 127 2.01 -7.48 -5.84
CA ALA A 127 0.75 -6.80 -5.98
C ALA A 127 0.75 -5.90 -7.22
N ASN A 128 -0.39 -5.33 -7.54
CA ASN A 128 -0.49 -4.41 -8.68
C ASN A 128 0.33 -3.14 -8.45
N ALA A 129 0.92 -2.63 -9.52
CA ALA A 129 1.48 -1.29 -9.56
C ALA A 129 0.37 -0.23 -9.61
N THR A 130 0.70 1.01 -9.26
CA THR A 130 -0.16 2.16 -9.54
C THR A 130 0.06 2.61 -10.97
N ASN A 131 -1.01 2.94 -11.66
CA ASN A 131 -0.94 3.51 -13.00
C ASN A 131 -0.85 5.03 -12.90
N GLU A 132 0.25 5.61 -13.35
CA GLU A 132 0.43 7.05 -13.40
C GLU A 132 0.08 7.55 -14.81
N VAL A 133 -0.98 8.35 -14.90
CA VAL A 133 -1.52 8.85 -16.16
C VAL A 133 -1.14 10.32 -16.32
N ASN A 134 -0.54 10.67 -17.45
CA ASN A 134 -0.23 12.03 -17.84
C ASN A 134 -1.16 12.47 -18.98
N ILE A 135 -1.92 13.54 -18.76
CA ILE A 135 -2.94 14.02 -19.71
C ILE A 135 -2.84 15.52 -19.90
N PRO A 136 -3.14 16.03 -21.11
CA PRO A 136 -3.37 17.45 -21.31
C PRO A 136 -4.57 17.94 -20.52
N VAL A 137 -4.46 19.06 -19.79
CA VAL A 137 -5.58 19.63 -19.02
C VAL A 137 -6.77 19.97 -19.92
N SER A 138 -6.53 20.31 -21.19
CA SER A 138 -7.57 20.55 -22.20
C SER A 138 -8.52 19.36 -22.39
N SER A 139 -8.05 18.13 -22.14
CA SER A 139 -8.87 16.91 -22.20
C SER A 139 -9.98 16.86 -21.13
N LEU A 140 -9.88 17.72 -20.10
CA LEU A 140 -10.87 17.87 -19.04
C LEU A 140 -11.95 18.92 -19.39
N SER A 141 -11.94 19.51 -20.58
CA SER A 141 -12.84 20.63 -20.98
C SER A 141 -14.32 20.32 -20.83
N LYS A 142 -14.75 19.04 -20.92
CA LYS A 142 -16.14 18.66 -20.71
C LYS A 142 -16.65 18.99 -19.30
N TYR A 143 -15.76 18.93 -18.30
CA TYR A 143 -16.13 19.21 -16.90
C TYR A 143 -16.37 20.69 -16.63
N LEU A 144 -15.82 21.59 -17.45
CA LEU A 144 -16.06 23.03 -17.34
C LEU A 144 -17.48 23.42 -17.80
N LYS A 145 -18.12 22.55 -18.62
CA LYS A 145 -19.48 22.80 -19.16
C LYS A 145 -20.56 22.19 -18.27
N GLN A 146 -20.19 21.37 -17.30
CA GLN A 146 -21.16 20.76 -16.37
C GLN A 146 -21.60 21.80 -15.34
N PRO A 147 -22.91 21.92 -15.05
CA PRO A 147 -23.37 22.77 -13.98
C PRO A 147 -22.79 22.24 -12.65
N ASN A 148 -22.26 23.12 -11.82
CA ASN A 148 -21.90 22.73 -10.47
C ASN A 148 -23.16 22.32 -9.72
N ALA A 149 -23.17 21.11 -9.15
CA ALA A 149 -24.24 20.72 -8.25
C ALA A 149 -24.30 21.72 -7.09
N ALA A 150 -25.49 22.26 -6.83
CA ALA A 150 -25.68 23.37 -5.88
C ALA A 150 -25.23 23.05 -4.45
N ASN A 151 -25.15 21.75 -4.10
CA ASN A 151 -24.75 21.26 -2.78
C ASN A 151 -23.28 20.85 -2.70
N LEU A 152 -22.47 20.97 -3.79
CA LEU A 152 -21.04 20.67 -3.78
C LEU A 152 -20.21 21.95 -3.69
N THR A 153 -19.49 22.10 -2.58
CA THR A 153 -18.49 23.17 -2.39
C THR A 153 -17.06 22.63 -2.63
N CYS A 154 -16.14 23.55 -2.89
CA CYS A 154 -14.75 23.24 -3.16
C CYS A 154 -13.84 24.13 -2.31
N ASP A 155 -13.09 23.52 -1.43
CA ASP A 155 -12.12 24.21 -0.58
C ASP A 155 -10.69 23.86 -1.03
N ARG A 156 -9.79 24.84 -1.03
CA ARG A 156 -8.37 24.67 -1.30
C ARG A 156 -7.58 25.05 -0.03
N LEU A 157 -6.77 24.14 0.44
CA LEU A 157 -5.98 24.24 1.67
C LEU A 157 -4.51 23.93 1.38
N ALA A 158 -3.61 24.36 2.28
CA ALA A 158 -2.30 23.73 2.35
C ALA A 158 -2.49 22.25 2.77
N ALA A 159 -1.69 21.33 2.21
CA ALA A 159 -1.86 19.92 2.54
C ALA A 159 -1.62 19.62 4.04
N THR A 160 -0.78 20.44 4.68
CA THR A 160 -0.54 20.37 6.13
C THR A 160 -1.76 20.72 6.97
N GLU A 161 -2.62 21.61 6.48
CA GLU A 161 -3.90 21.99 7.14
C GLU A 161 -4.99 20.92 6.91
N ALA A 162 -4.87 20.16 5.82
CA ALA A 162 -5.84 19.15 5.44
C ALA A 162 -5.57 17.76 6.07
N LYS A 163 -4.51 17.59 6.86
CA LYS A 163 -4.09 16.31 7.43
C LYS A 163 -5.24 15.55 8.11
N ASP A 164 -5.88 16.19 9.08
CA ASP A 164 -6.93 15.53 9.86
C ASP A 164 -8.20 15.32 9.03
N ILE A 165 -8.48 16.22 8.08
CA ILE A 165 -9.60 16.07 7.14
C ILE A 165 -9.38 14.82 6.27
N LEU A 166 -8.17 14.64 5.73
CA LEU A 166 -7.83 13.48 4.90
C LEU A 166 -7.86 12.19 5.72
N ALA A 167 -7.26 12.18 6.91
CA ALA A 167 -7.20 11.01 7.77
C ALA A 167 -8.62 10.54 8.14
N ASN A 168 -9.48 11.45 8.60
CA ASN A 168 -10.86 11.13 8.95
C ASN A 168 -11.68 10.68 7.72
N PHE A 169 -11.53 11.38 6.59
CA PHE A 169 -12.21 11.02 5.35
C PHE A 169 -11.86 9.59 4.90
N LEU A 170 -10.57 9.24 4.88
CA LEU A 170 -10.14 7.91 4.49
C LEU A 170 -10.65 6.86 5.46
N TYR A 171 -10.50 7.09 6.76
CA TYR A 171 -10.90 6.13 7.79
C TYR A 171 -12.41 5.82 7.75
N GLU A 172 -13.26 6.84 7.71
CA GLU A 172 -14.71 6.67 7.69
C GLU A 172 -15.19 6.00 6.38
N ASN A 173 -14.63 6.40 5.25
CA ASN A 173 -15.05 5.86 3.96
C ASN A 173 -14.49 4.45 3.69
N LEU A 174 -13.35 4.07 4.27
CA LEU A 174 -12.86 2.69 4.23
C LEU A 174 -13.74 1.77 5.08
N ARG A 175 -14.17 2.22 6.26
CA ARG A 175 -15.07 1.44 7.12
C ARG A 175 -16.45 1.23 6.48
N SER A 176 -16.99 2.25 5.83
CA SER A 176 -18.29 2.18 5.14
C SER A 176 -18.20 1.59 3.73
N GLN A 177 -16.98 1.27 3.24
CA GLN A 177 -16.74 0.77 1.89
C GLN A 177 -17.27 1.69 0.77
N THR A 178 -17.31 2.99 1.03
CA THR A 178 -17.82 3.99 0.09
C THR A 178 -16.72 4.65 -0.74
N LEU A 179 -15.44 4.42 -0.39
CA LEU A 179 -14.33 5.06 -1.08
C LEU A 179 -14.10 4.49 -2.49
N LEU A 180 -13.95 5.39 -3.45
CA LEU A 180 -13.61 5.10 -4.84
C LEU A 180 -12.32 5.86 -5.23
N PRO A 181 -11.52 5.41 -6.16
CA PRO A 181 -11.52 4.07 -6.75
C PRO A 181 -11.35 3.01 -5.67
N HIS A 182 -11.75 1.78 -5.94
CA HIS A 182 -11.73 0.68 -4.97
C HIS A 182 -10.42 0.68 -4.18
N SER A 183 -10.53 0.98 -2.89
CA SER A 183 -9.38 1.21 -2.01
C SER A 183 -8.84 -0.06 -1.37
N HIS A 184 -8.96 -1.20 -2.06
CA HIS A 184 -8.32 -2.42 -1.63
C HIS A 184 -6.80 -2.26 -1.67
N GLY A 185 -6.13 -2.63 -0.58
CA GLY A 185 -4.70 -2.45 -0.42
C GLY A 185 -4.24 -1.05 0.02
N LEU A 186 -5.17 -0.10 0.17
CA LEU A 186 -4.84 1.24 0.64
C LEU A 186 -4.32 1.19 2.09
N ALA A 187 -3.09 1.62 2.28
CA ALA A 187 -2.46 1.79 3.59
C ALA A 187 -2.78 3.18 4.14
N ILE A 188 -3.29 3.23 5.36
CA ILE A 188 -3.54 4.47 6.09
C ILE A 188 -2.79 4.48 7.41
N THR A 189 -2.33 5.62 7.83
CA THR A 189 -1.64 5.82 9.10
C THR A 189 -2.07 7.12 9.74
N ASN A 190 -1.96 7.17 11.06
CA ASN A 190 -1.94 8.41 11.79
C ASN A 190 -0.53 8.99 11.69
N PHE A 191 -0.21 9.63 10.56
CA PHE A 191 1.06 10.33 10.42
C PHE A 191 1.29 11.24 11.62
N THR A 192 2.47 11.20 12.21
CA THR A 192 2.88 12.27 13.11
C THR A 192 2.93 13.59 12.33
N TYR A 193 2.75 14.71 13.01
CA TYR A 193 2.80 16.03 12.36
C TYR A 193 4.09 16.20 11.56
N ASP A 194 5.23 15.79 12.11
CA ASP A 194 6.54 15.94 11.47
C ASP A 194 6.66 15.11 10.19
N GLN A 195 6.22 13.83 10.19
CA GLN A 195 6.21 13.00 9.00
C GLN A 195 5.29 13.57 7.91
N TRP A 196 4.08 13.99 8.29
CA TRP A 196 3.15 14.63 7.37
C TRP A 196 3.73 15.91 6.79
N TRP A 197 4.31 16.75 7.64
CA TRP A 197 4.95 18.01 7.24
C TRP A 197 6.05 17.77 6.20
N HIS A 198 6.96 16.84 6.45
CA HIS A 198 8.05 16.53 5.53
C HIS A 198 7.56 16.09 4.16
N LEU A 199 6.54 15.25 4.10
CA LEU A 199 6.00 14.71 2.87
C LEU A 199 5.15 15.71 2.08
N HIS A 200 4.50 16.66 2.75
CA HIS A 200 3.44 17.47 2.15
C HIS A 200 3.62 18.98 2.27
N ARG A 201 4.70 19.47 2.88
CA ARG A 201 4.93 20.91 3.17
C ARG A 201 4.80 21.86 1.98
N GLN A 202 5.05 21.35 0.76
CA GLN A 202 4.98 22.13 -0.49
C GLN A 202 3.76 21.76 -1.35
N LYS A 203 2.84 20.97 -0.81
CA LYS A 203 1.67 20.51 -1.53
C LYS A 203 0.42 21.23 -1.09
N LEU A 204 -0.56 21.20 -1.98
CA LEU A 204 -1.90 21.71 -1.76
C LEU A 204 -2.88 20.55 -1.65
N CYS A 205 -4.02 20.80 -1.03
CA CYS A 205 -5.13 19.89 -0.94
C CYS A 205 -6.38 20.55 -1.48
N VAL A 206 -7.14 19.86 -2.30
CA VAL A 206 -8.50 20.24 -2.67
C VAL A 206 -9.47 19.27 -2.03
N VAL A 207 -10.50 19.82 -1.36
CA VAL A 207 -11.55 19.07 -0.68
C VAL A 207 -12.88 19.44 -1.31
N ILE A 208 -13.59 18.47 -1.85
CA ILE A 208 -14.98 18.63 -2.26
C ILE A 208 -15.88 18.18 -1.11
N LYS A 209 -16.83 19.03 -0.76
CA LYS A 209 -17.77 18.78 0.33
C LYS A 209 -19.20 18.78 -0.19
N ARG A 210 -20.00 17.83 0.31
CA ARG A 210 -21.46 17.80 0.18
C ARG A 210 -22.05 18.02 1.57
N ASP A 211 -22.89 19.04 1.71
CA ASP A 211 -23.50 19.40 3.00
C ASP A 211 -22.46 19.51 4.14
N ARG A 212 -21.33 20.16 3.86
CA ARG A 212 -20.14 20.35 4.73
C ARG A 212 -19.32 19.10 5.00
N GLN A 213 -19.73 17.91 4.55
CA GLN A 213 -18.96 16.67 4.71
C GLN A 213 -18.04 16.43 3.51
N PRO A 214 -16.77 16.07 3.72
CA PRO A 214 -15.85 15.71 2.64
C PRO A 214 -16.38 14.50 1.85
N VAL A 215 -16.46 14.61 0.52
CA VAL A 215 -16.89 13.54 -0.39
C VAL A 215 -15.84 13.23 -1.46
N ALA A 216 -14.87 14.12 -1.67
CA ALA A 216 -13.70 13.85 -2.48
C ALA A 216 -12.52 14.72 -2.05
N ILE A 217 -11.31 14.17 -2.18
CA ILE A 217 -10.05 14.84 -1.78
C ILE A 217 -8.96 14.50 -2.78
N ALA A 218 -8.11 15.49 -3.11
CA ALA A 218 -6.86 15.26 -3.80
C ALA A 218 -5.72 16.08 -3.18
N ILE A 219 -4.55 15.46 -3.06
CA ILE A 219 -3.30 16.15 -2.71
C ILE A 219 -2.51 16.33 -3.98
N TYR A 220 -2.06 17.55 -4.23
CA TYR A 220 -1.38 17.90 -5.47
C TYR A 220 -0.29 18.94 -5.26
N ALA A 221 0.62 19.02 -6.20
CA ALA A 221 1.60 20.10 -6.33
C ALA A 221 1.49 20.73 -7.71
N ILE A 222 1.73 22.03 -7.79
CA ILE A 222 1.95 22.71 -9.05
C ILE A 222 3.47 22.77 -9.24
N ASP A 223 3.95 22.31 -10.39
CA ASP A 223 5.38 22.36 -10.66
C ASP A 223 5.89 23.80 -10.51
N SER A 224 6.72 23.98 -9.50
CA SER A 224 7.28 25.28 -9.12
C SER A 224 8.72 25.45 -9.61
N SER A 225 9.21 24.61 -10.55
CA SER A 225 10.60 24.69 -11.02
C SER A 225 10.98 26.05 -11.61
N GLY A 226 10.05 27.01 -11.60
CA GLY A 226 10.23 28.45 -11.84
C GLY A 226 10.76 28.83 -13.25
N ASN A 227 11.43 27.89 -13.88
CA ASN A 227 12.14 28.06 -15.13
C ASN A 227 11.38 27.52 -16.35
N LEU A 228 10.25 26.81 -16.15
CA LEU A 228 9.46 26.29 -17.26
C LEU A 228 8.49 27.35 -17.78
N PRO A 229 8.40 27.53 -19.12
CA PRO A 229 7.31 28.30 -19.72
C PRO A 229 5.95 27.80 -19.21
N MET A 230 4.95 28.67 -19.15
CA MET A 230 3.60 28.29 -18.67
C MET A 230 3.03 27.08 -19.40
N ARG A 231 3.32 26.94 -20.70
CA ARG A 231 2.91 25.81 -21.55
C ARG A 231 3.50 24.44 -21.12
N ASP A 232 4.59 24.45 -20.31
CA ASP A 232 5.29 23.23 -19.90
C ASP A 232 5.05 22.91 -18.42
N ARG A 233 4.24 23.74 -17.72
CA ARG A 233 3.89 23.52 -16.32
C ARG A 233 2.88 22.40 -16.18
N GLN A 234 3.00 21.65 -15.10
CA GLN A 234 2.11 20.55 -14.80
C GLN A 234 1.59 20.61 -13.35
N ILE A 235 0.43 20.02 -13.15
CA ILE A 235 -0.03 19.62 -11.81
C ILE A 235 0.29 18.15 -11.63
N GLU A 236 0.94 17.82 -10.53
CA GLU A 236 1.16 16.45 -10.09
C GLU A 236 0.24 16.14 -8.90
N ILE A 237 -0.72 15.26 -9.13
CA ILE A 237 -1.59 14.74 -8.07
C ILE A 237 -0.88 13.56 -7.42
N SER A 238 -0.62 13.66 -6.11
CA SER A 238 0.02 12.60 -5.34
C SER A 238 -0.97 11.53 -4.89
N SER A 239 -2.20 11.95 -4.58
CA SER A 239 -3.29 11.06 -4.19
C SER A 239 -4.63 11.69 -4.52
N ILE A 240 -5.58 10.85 -4.93
CA ILE A 240 -6.94 11.28 -5.30
C ILE A 240 -7.95 10.22 -4.87
N PHE A 241 -9.03 10.68 -4.20
CA PHE A 241 -10.09 9.83 -3.69
C PHE A 241 -11.44 10.51 -3.81
N TRP A 242 -12.49 9.74 -4.01
CA TRP A 242 -13.86 10.21 -4.10
C TRP A 242 -14.84 9.11 -3.64
N THR A 243 -16.06 9.50 -3.24
CA THR A 243 -17.09 8.56 -2.79
C THR A 243 -18.12 8.24 -3.89
N ASP A 244 -18.26 9.12 -4.89
CA ASP A 244 -19.19 8.96 -6.00
C ASP A 244 -18.70 9.71 -7.26
N ILE A 245 -19.34 9.43 -8.39
CA ILE A 245 -18.97 9.99 -9.69
C ILE A 245 -19.11 11.51 -9.72
N GLU A 246 -20.15 12.06 -9.08
CA GLU A 246 -20.41 13.51 -9.07
C GLU A 246 -19.29 14.27 -8.34
N SER A 247 -18.86 13.75 -7.20
CA SER A 247 -17.74 14.33 -6.43
C SER A 247 -16.40 14.21 -7.16
N ARG A 248 -16.17 13.09 -7.89
CA ARG A 248 -15.03 12.95 -8.80
C ARG A 248 -15.08 14.01 -9.90
N ASP A 249 -16.21 14.16 -10.57
CA ASP A 249 -16.38 15.10 -11.67
C ASP A 249 -16.17 16.54 -11.19
N ARG A 250 -16.55 16.84 -9.95
CA ARG A 250 -16.27 18.14 -9.32
C ARG A 250 -14.75 18.36 -9.06
N LEU A 251 -14.00 17.31 -8.65
CA LEU A 251 -12.55 17.37 -8.58
C LEU A 251 -11.92 17.62 -9.96
N LEU A 252 -12.39 16.89 -10.98
CA LEU A 252 -11.86 17.05 -12.34
C LEU A 252 -12.23 18.44 -12.92
N ASN A 253 -13.38 19.02 -12.59
CA ASN A 253 -13.72 20.41 -12.89
C ASN A 253 -12.74 21.40 -12.24
N PHE A 254 -12.37 21.19 -10.98
CA PHE A 254 -11.37 22.01 -10.30
C PHE A 254 -10.04 22.00 -11.05
N PHE A 255 -9.52 20.82 -11.43
CA PHE A 255 -8.28 20.72 -12.20
C PHE A 255 -8.41 21.29 -13.61
N ALA A 256 -9.54 21.11 -14.28
CA ALA A 256 -9.82 21.68 -15.59
C ALA A 256 -9.77 23.23 -15.60
N SER A 257 -10.12 23.85 -14.47
CA SER A 257 -10.08 25.31 -14.30
C SER A 257 -8.68 25.92 -14.35
N HIS A 258 -7.63 25.09 -14.29
CA HIS A 258 -6.22 25.55 -14.42
C HIS A 258 -5.72 25.59 -15.87
N ARG A 259 -6.58 25.35 -16.86
CA ARG A 259 -6.20 25.23 -18.29
C ARG A 259 -5.38 26.41 -18.86
N ASP A 260 -5.55 27.62 -18.30
CA ASP A 260 -4.83 28.82 -18.73
C ASP A 260 -3.43 28.94 -18.07
N GLN A 261 -3.11 28.08 -17.10
CA GLN A 261 -1.88 28.12 -16.32
C GLN A 261 -1.03 26.85 -16.46
N ILE A 262 -1.67 25.72 -16.76
CA ILE A 262 -1.10 24.38 -16.72
C ILE A 262 -1.38 23.66 -18.03
N HIS A 263 -0.37 22.97 -18.56
CA HIS A 263 -0.54 22.18 -19.77
C HIS A 263 -0.93 20.73 -19.48
N ASN A 264 -0.26 20.08 -18.53
CA ASN A 264 -0.45 18.67 -18.20
C ASN A 264 -0.92 18.45 -16.77
N LEU A 265 -1.65 17.38 -16.59
CA LEU A 265 -2.07 16.83 -15.32
C LEU A 265 -1.55 15.40 -15.21
N LYS A 266 -0.78 15.13 -14.17
CA LYS A 266 -0.25 13.81 -13.82
C LYS A 266 -0.99 13.29 -12.59
N MET A 267 -1.56 12.09 -12.67
CA MET A 267 -2.34 11.54 -11.56
C MET A 267 -2.18 10.03 -11.40
N PRO A 268 -2.14 9.53 -10.14
CA PRO A 268 -2.15 8.10 -9.88
C PRO A 268 -3.57 7.57 -9.97
N LEU A 269 -3.74 6.46 -10.67
CA LEU A 269 -5.03 5.78 -10.83
C LEU A 269 -4.84 4.27 -10.59
N PRO A 270 -5.86 3.56 -10.14
CA PRO A 270 -5.80 2.11 -10.09
C PRO A 270 -5.65 1.54 -11.50
N LEU A 271 -4.91 0.46 -11.63
CA LEU A 271 -4.90 -0.35 -12.85
C LEU A 271 -6.35 -0.75 -13.18
N GLY A 272 -6.72 -0.75 -14.43
CA GLY A 272 -8.08 -1.11 -14.84
C GLY A 272 -9.10 0.03 -14.78
N ALA A 273 -8.76 1.22 -14.28
CA ALA A 273 -9.60 2.38 -14.50
C ALA A 273 -9.67 2.71 -15.99
N ASN A 274 -10.88 2.68 -16.57
CA ASN A 274 -11.07 3.05 -17.97
C ASN A 274 -11.05 4.58 -18.12
N VAL A 275 -9.85 5.14 -18.04
CA VAL A 275 -9.63 6.59 -18.05
C VAL A 275 -10.05 7.27 -19.36
N HIS A 276 -10.11 6.52 -20.45
CA HIS A 276 -10.59 7.06 -21.74
C HIS A 276 -12.04 7.56 -21.65
N THR A 277 -12.84 7.01 -20.76
CA THR A 277 -14.23 7.47 -20.54
C THR A 277 -14.31 8.79 -19.76
N TRP A 278 -13.21 9.18 -19.09
CA TRP A 278 -13.16 10.40 -18.26
C TRP A 278 -12.77 11.63 -19.05
N PHE A 279 -12.11 11.48 -20.19
CA PHE A 279 -11.52 12.58 -20.95
C PHE A 279 -12.18 12.74 -22.32
N SER A 280 -12.24 13.98 -22.79
CA SER A 280 -12.69 14.30 -24.14
C SER A 280 -11.45 14.49 -25.03
N ASN A 281 -11.39 13.79 -26.16
CA ASN A 281 -10.30 13.95 -27.11
C ASN A 281 -8.92 13.84 -26.44
N ALA A 282 -8.76 12.88 -25.54
CA ALA A 282 -7.53 12.70 -24.78
C ALA A 282 -6.30 12.43 -25.66
N GLY A 283 -6.53 12.16 -26.95
CA GLY A 283 -5.47 11.84 -27.90
C GLY A 283 -4.70 10.60 -27.45
N ARG A 284 -3.39 10.69 -27.47
CA ARG A 284 -2.51 9.65 -26.95
C ARG A 284 -2.33 9.86 -25.46
N LEU A 285 -2.97 9.01 -24.64
CA LEU A 285 -2.73 8.98 -23.21
C LEU A 285 -1.35 8.35 -22.95
N GLU A 286 -0.54 9.05 -22.20
CA GLU A 286 0.69 8.49 -21.64
C GLU A 286 0.38 7.89 -20.28
N SER A 287 0.72 6.61 -20.14
CA SER A 287 0.47 5.85 -18.92
C SER A 287 1.73 5.10 -18.56
N THR A 288 2.22 5.31 -17.36
CA THR A 288 3.41 4.64 -16.83
C THR A 288 3.02 3.84 -15.60
N MET A 289 3.34 2.54 -15.60
CA MET A 289 3.24 1.76 -14.38
C MET A 289 4.41 2.13 -13.46
N THR A 290 4.08 2.42 -12.21
CA THR A 290 5.10 2.62 -11.16
C THR A 290 5.60 1.26 -10.66
N ASP A 291 6.64 1.27 -9.82
CA ASP A 291 7.12 0.05 -9.17
C ASP A 291 5.98 -0.66 -8.45
N PRO A 292 5.89 -2.00 -8.57
CA PRO A 292 4.82 -2.76 -7.94
C PRO A 292 4.97 -2.74 -6.41
N TRP A 293 3.85 -2.83 -5.72
CA TRP A 293 3.83 -3.20 -4.32
C TRP A 293 3.97 -4.71 -4.16
N MET A 294 4.56 -5.13 -3.05
CA MET A 294 4.52 -6.53 -2.63
C MET A 294 3.83 -6.67 -1.28
N VAL A 295 3.06 -7.73 -1.12
CA VAL A 295 2.24 -8.00 0.07
C VAL A 295 2.56 -9.36 0.66
N ARG A 296 2.42 -9.49 1.98
CA ARG A 296 2.67 -10.73 2.72
C ARG A 296 1.71 -10.86 3.91
N VAL A 297 1.22 -12.05 4.12
CA VAL A 297 0.54 -12.42 5.37
C VAL A 297 1.58 -12.68 6.45
N ILE A 298 1.42 -12.03 7.59
CA ILE A 298 2.26 -12.22 8.79
C ILE A 298 1.61 -13.20 9.77
N ASP A 299 0.31 -13.07 9.97
CA ASP A 299 -0.50 -14.01 10.78
C ASP A 299 -1.75 -14.40 9.97
N ILE A 300 -1.81 -15.67 9.59
CA ILE A 300 -2.88 -16.16 8.69
C ILE A 300 -4.26 -16.10 9.36
N VAL A 301 -4.35 -16.34 10.66
CA VAL A 301 -5.62 -16.27 11.36
C VAL A 301 -6.13 -14.83 11.39
N GLY A 302 -5.28 -13.87 11.77
CA GLY A 302 -5.63 -12.46 11.80
C GLY A 302 -5.94 -11.88 10.40
N ALA A 303 -5.22 -12.35 9.37
CA ALA A 303 -5.42 -11.87 8.00
C ALA A 303 -6.78 -12.31 7.41
N LEU A 304 -7.19 -13.55 7.62
CA LEU A 304 -8.44 -14.10 7.10
C LEU A 304 -9.66 -13.79 7.96
N HIS A 305 -9.51 -13.84 9.30
CA HIS A 305 -10.65 -13.67 10.22
C HIS A 305 -11.37 -12.34 10.03
N GLY A 306 -12.68 -12.36 9.88
CA GLY A 306 -13.50 -11.17 9.72
C GLY A 306 -13.45 -10.52 8.31
N LEU A 307 -12.84 -11.19 7.30
CA LEU A 307 -12.99 -10.73 5.93
C LEU A 307 -14.46 -10.89 5.50
N PRO A 308 -15.07 -9.88 4.86
CA PRO A 308 -16.47 -9.92 4.43
C PRO A 308 -16.64 -10.78 3.16
N ILE A 309 -16.36 -12.07 3.28
CA ILE A 309 -16.40 -13.05 2.21
C ILE A 309 -17.40 -14.15 2.62
N ALA A 310 -18.42 -14.36 1.79
CA ALA A 310 -19.24 -15.55 1.90
C ALA A 310 -18.50 -16.74 1.29
N SER A 311 -18.30 -17.79 2.05
CA SER A 311 -17.61 -19.00 1.59
C SER A 311 -18.23 -20.24 2.19
N GLU A 312 -18.29 -21.31 1.40
CA GLU A 312 -18.40 -22.66 1.94
C GLU A 312 -17.13 -23.02 2.71
N PRO A 313 -17.21 -23.95 3.67
CA PRO A 313 -16.03 -24.38 4.41
C PRO A 313 -14.95 -24.95 3.49
N PHE A 314 -13.71 -24.63 3.80
CA PHE A 314 -12.54 -25.23 3.17
C PHE A 314 -11.38 -25.37 4.15
N THR A 315 -10.48 -26.31 3.85
CA THR A 315 -9.33 -26.62 4.69
C THR A 315 -8.06 -26.60 3.85
N PHE A 316 -7.01 -25.98 4.35
CA PHE A 316 -5.75 -25.92 3.64
C PHE A 316 -4.55 -26.13 4.56
N ALA A 317 -3.48 -26.70 4.00
CA ALA A 317 -2.18 -26.77 4.65
C ALA A 317 -1.31 -25.60 4.16
N LEU A 318 -0.69 -24.90 5.11
CA LEU A 318 0.16 -23.74 4.85
C LEU A 318 1.60 -24.03 5.28
N SER A 319 2.57 -23.63 4.43
CA SER A 319 3.99 -23.63 4.76
C SER A 319 4.56 -22.21 4.72
N ASP A 320 5.25 -21.83 5.81
CA ASP A 320 5.92 -20.54 5.95
C ASP A 320 7.31 -20.71 6.61
N PRO A 321 8.39 -20.74 5.82
CA PRO A 321 9.72 -21.01 6.35
C PRO A 321 10.28 -19.90 7.26
N TYR A 322 9.62 -18.74 7.32
CA TYR A 322 10.05 -17.60 8.13
C TYR A 322 9.20 -17.38 9.37
N CYS A 323 7.93 -17.83 9.33
CA CYS A 323 6.95 -17.61 10.38
C CYS A 323 6.30 -18.96 10.76
N ASN A 324 6.99 -19.75 11.59
CA ASN A 324 6.56 -21.10 11.99
C ASN A 324 5.16 -21.15 12.63
N TRP A 325 4.65 -20.03 13.10
CA TRP A 325 3.27 -19.95 13.61
C TRP A 325 2.21 -20.02 12.48
N ASN A 326 2.61 -19.80 11.23
CA ASN A 326 1.75 -20.02 10.07
C ASN A 326 1.85 -21.45 9.52
N ASP A 327 2.87 -22.25 9.91
CA ASP A 327 2.94 -23.64 9.46
C ASP A 327 1.83 -24.47 10.10
N GLY A 328 1.06 -25.20 9.29
CA GLY A 328 0.04 -26.09 9.78
C GLY A 328 -1.20 -26.16 8.90
N VAL A 329 -2.27 -26.74 9.45
CA VAL A 329 -3.55 -26.93 8.77
C VAL A 329 -4.58 -25.97 9.36
N PHE A 330 -5.32 -25.30 8.49
CA PHE A 330 -6.31 -24.30 8.84
C PHE A 330 -7.65 -24.62 8.17
N GLY A 331 -8.72 -24.56 8.97
CA GLY A 331 -10.10 -24.59 8.47
C GLY A 331 -10.67 -23.18 8.41
N VAL A 332 -11.35 -22.87 7.34
CA VAL A 332 -12.01 -21.58 7.10
C VAL A 332 -13.49 -21.84 6.88
N ASN A 333 -14.34 -21.08 7.56
CA ASN A 333 -15.78 -21.09 7.42
C ASN A 333 -16.31 -19.70 7.15
N GLY A 334 -17.34 -19.58 6.29
CA GLY A 334 -18.15 -18.37 6.18
C GLY A 334 -19.24 -18.39 7.26
N ASP A 335 -19.19 -17.46 8.21
CA ASP A 335 -20.24 -17.26 9.18
C ASP A 335 -20.81 -15.85 9.06
N ARG A 336 -22.13 -15.72 8.87
CA ARG A 336 -22.83 -14.45 8.74
C ARG A 336 -22.20 -13.45 7.74
N GLY A 337 -21.65 -13.99 6.64
CA GLY A 337 -20.99 -13.20 5.61
C GLY A 337 -19.56 -12.77 5.94
N GLN A 338 -18.95 -13.34 6.97
CA GLN A 338 -17.54 -13.10 7.32
C GLN A 338 -16.81 -14.42 7.49
N LEU A 339 -15.49 -14.42 7.22
CA LEU A 339 -14.66 -15.59 7.43
C LEU A 339 -14.31 -15.77 8.89
N THR A 340 -14.41 -17.01 9.37
CA THR A 340 -13.82 -17.48 10.63
C THR A 340 -12.74 -18.51 10.33
N VAL A 341 -11.69 -18.54 11.16
CA VAL A 341 -10.51 -19.38 10.92
C VAL A 341 -10.16 -20.15 12.17
N LYS A 342 -9.90 -21.44 12.01
CA LYS A 342 -9.43 -22.34 13.06
C LYS A 342 -8.12 -22.98 12.61
N ARG A 343 -7.10 -22.97 13.47
CA ARG A 343 -5.91 -23.81 13.29
C ARG A 343 -6.19 -25.18 13.93
N TYR A 344 -5.89 -26.26 13.22
CA TYR A 344 -6.00 -27.61 13.76
C TYR A 344 -4.75 -28.01 14.52
N SER A 345 -4.90 -28.78 15.58
CA SER A 345 -3.78 -29.40 16.29
C SER A 345 -3.32 -30.66 15.56
N ASN A 346 -2.09 -31.12 15.82
CA ASN A 346 -1.55 -32.31 15.16
C ASN A 346 -2.41 -33.57 15.38
N GLY A 347 -3.14 -33.65 16.48
CA GLY A 347 -4.06 -34.77 16.77
C GLY A 347 -5.35 -34.74 15.94
N ASP A 348 -5.76 -33.58 15.47
CA ASP A 348 -6.99 -33.38 14.72
C ASP A 348 -6.81 -33.58 13.20
N ILE A 349 -5.55 -33.70 12.72
CA ILE A 349 -5.23 -33.68 11.28
C ILE A 349 -5.34 -35.04 10.62
N ALA A 350 -5.23 -36.14 11.38
CA ALA A 350 -5.08 -37.50 10.82
C ALA A 350 -6.24 -37.92 9.88
N ASP A 351 -7.47 -37.49 10.18
CA ASP A 351 -8.67 -37.83 9.39
C ASP A 351 -9.25 -36.62 8.62
N LEU A 352 -8.50 -35.51 8.54
CA LEU A 352 -9.00 -34.26 7.96
C LEU A 352 -8.73 -34.23 6.45
N ALA A 353 -9.78 -34.05 5.66
CA ALA A 353 -9.63 -33.78 4.24
C ALA A 353 -9.01 -32.38 4.04
N ILE A 354 -7.89 -32.30 3.34
CA ILE A 354 -7.21 -31.05 2.99
C ILE A 354 -7.55 -30.71 1.54
N ASP A 355 -8.26 -29.62 1.32
CA ASP A 355 -8.71 -29.19 -0.01
C ASP A 355 -7.53 -28.74 -0.90
N PHE A 356 -6.49 -28.12 -0.31
CA PHE A 356 -5.27 -27.72 -1.02
C PHE A 356 -4.10 -27.46 -0.07
N LYS A 357 -2.91 -27.35 -0.66
CA LYS A 357 -1.69 -26.89 0.03
C LYS A 357 -1.25 -25.55 -0.56
N ALA A 358 -0.78 -24.62 0.28
CA ALA A 358 -0.32 -23.32 -0.16
C ALA A 358 1.04 -22.96 0.44
N THR A 359 1.82 -22.18 -0.31
CA THR A 359 2.93 -21.42 0.22
C THR A 359 2.41 -20.13 0.85
N ILE A 360 3.21 -19.47 1.71
CA ILE A 360 2.81 -18.17 2.29
C ILE A 360 2.65 -17.08 1.21
N ALA A 361 3.44 -17.12 0.12
CA ALA A 361 3.27 -16.21 -1.01
C ALA A 361 1.95 -16.48 -1.74
N GLY A 362 1.60 -17.76 -1.95
CA GLY A 362 0.36 -18.15 -2.60
C GLY A 362 -0.88 -17.73 -1.82
N ILE A 363 -0.89 -17.96 -0.50
CA ILE A 363 -2.03 -17.53 0.33
C ILE A 363 -2.09 -16.00 0.45
N SER A 364 -0.96 -15.31 0.46
CA SER A 364 -0.92 -13.84 0.41
C SER A 364 -1.53 -13.32 -0.89
N ALA A 365 -1.13 -13.87 -2.04
CA ALA A 365 -1.68 -13.52 -3.34
C ALA A 365 -3.19 -13.80 -3.41
N LEU A 366 -3.65 -14.93 -2.88
CA LEU A 366 -5.07 -15.29 -2.84
C LEU A 366 -5.89 -14.30 -2.01
N ILE A 367 -5.44 -14.00 -0.78
CA ILE A 367 -6.14 -13.07 0.12
C ILE A 367 -6.22 -11.67 -0.50
N TYR A 368 -5.13 -11.20 -1.07
CA TYR A 368 -5.10 -9.89 -1.71
C TYR A 368 -5.73 -9.87 -3.11
N GLY A 369 -5.98 -11.03 -3.72
CA GLY A 369 -6.53 -11.11 -5.08
C GLY A 369 -5.60 -10.53 -6.13
N THR A 370 -4.29 -10.67 -5.95
CA THR A 370 -3.29 -10.12 -6.87
C THR A 370 -3.19 -10.92 -8.17
N GLN A 371 -3.60 -12.19 -8.12
CA GLN A 371 -3.59 -13.13 -9.24
C GLN A 371 -4.83 -14.03 -9.17
N ALA A 372 -5.24 -14.57 -10.32
CA ALA A 372 -6.26 -15.60 -10.37
C ALA A 372 -5.73 -16.92 -9.76
N ILE A 373 -6.61 -17.72 -9.19
CA ILE A 373 -6.19 -18.96 -8.53
C ILE A 373 -5.54 -19.93 -9.52
N GLY A 374 -5.97 -19.94 -10.78
CA GLY A 374 -5.36 -20.73 -11.85
C GLY A 374 -3.88 -20.40 -12.07
N ASP A 375 -3.50 -19.11 -11.96
CA ASP A 375 -2.10 -18.68 -12.04
C ASP A 375 -1.29 -19.16 -10.83
N LEU A 376 -1.89 -19.11 -9.63
CA LEU A 376 -1.25 -19.60 -8.40
C LEU A 376 -1.00 -21.11 -8.44
N VAL A 377 -1.92 -21.87 -9.06
CA VAL A 377 -1.76 -23.31 -9.29
C VAL A 377 -0.67 -23.57 -10.32
N HIS A 378 -0.64 -22.82 -11.42
CA HIS A 378 0.39 -22.94 -12.44
C HIS A 378 1.80 -22.66 -11.89
N GLN A 379 1.92 -21.68 -11.02
CA GLN A 379 3.16 -21.32 -10.32
C GLN A 379 3.54 -22.28 -9.18
N GLN A 380 2.72 -23.29 -8.91
CA GLN A 380 2.86 -24.23 -7.78
C GLN A 380 2.86 -23.56 -6.40
N TRP A 381 2.31 -22.36 -6.29
CA TRP A 381 2.09 -21.68 -5.01
C TRP A 381 0.85 -22.24 -4.28
N ILE A 382 -0.07 -22.84 -5.04
CA ILE A 382 -1.19 -23.65 -4.56
C ILE A 382 -1.11 -25.01 -5.28
N THR A 383 -1.21 -26.11 -4.52
CA THR A 383 -1.09 -27.47 -5.03
C THR A 383 -2.13 -28.40 -4.40
N GLY A 384 -2.40 -29.54 -5.06
CA GLY A 384 -3.33 -30.55 -4.53
C GLY A 384 -4.79 -30.10 -4.49
N ILE A 385 -5.16 -29.12 -5.31
CA ILE A 385 -6.52 -28.56 -5.42
C ILE A 385 -7.29 -29.26 -6.54
N THR A 386 -8.58 -29.55 -6.32
CA THR A 386 -9.48 -30.08 -7.36
C THR A 386 -10.08 -28.96 -8.20
N PRO A 387 -10.54 -29.22 -9.44
CA PRO A 387 -11.24 -28.21 -10.25
C PRO A 387 -12.44 -27.59 -9.55
N GLU A 388 -13.23 -28.36 -8.81
CA GLU A 388 -14.41 -27.89 -8.06
C GLU A 388 -14.01 -26.93 -6.95
N THR A 389 -12.94 -27.25 -6.23
CA THR A 389 -12.40 -26.37 -5.18
C THR A 389 -11.83 -25.10 -5.79
N CYS A 390 -11.16 -25.18 -6.94
CA CYS A 390 -10.65 -24.03 -7.67
C CYS A 390 -11.77 -23.05 -8.03
N GLU A 391 -12.84 -23.51 -8.69
CA GLU A 391 -14.01 -22.70 -9.04
C GLU A 391 -14.68 -22.07 -7.81
N ARG A 392 -14.78 -22.82 -6.72
CA ARG A 392 -15.35 -22.33 -5.46
C ARG A 392 -14.51 -21.18 -4.88
N LEU A 393 -13.20 -21.35 -4.82
CA LEU A 393 -12.29 -20.34 -4.29
C LEU A 393 -12.19 -19.10 -5.20
N GLU A 394 -12.30 -19.24 -6.52
CA GLU A 394 -12.37 -18.11 -7.45
C GLU A 394 -13.58 -17.20 -7.20
N LYS A 395 -14.73 -17.80 -6.85
CA LYS A 395 -15.92 -17.04 -6.47
C LYS A 395 -15.73 -16.28 -5.17
N CYS A 396 -15.00 -16.86 -4.20
CA CYS A 396 -14.75 -16.28 -2.89
C CYS A 396 -13.62 -15.23 -2.92
N PHE A 397 -12.54 -15.55 -3.63
CA PHE A 397 -11.32 -14.72 -3.68
C PHE A 397 -11.09 -14.17 -5.09
N THR A 398 -12.11 -13.52 -5.65
CA THR A 398 -11.97 -12.86 -6.96
C THR A 398 -10.77 -11.93 -6.99
N PRO A 399 -10.04 -11.85 -8.12
CA PRO A 399 -8.97 -10.87 -8.30
C PRO A 399 -9.43 -9.44 -7.99
N CYS A 400 -8.61 -8.72 -7.27
CA CYS A 400 -8.86 -7.34 -6.87
C CYS A 400 -7.67 -6.46 -7.26
N LEU A 401 -7.95 -5.22 -7.66
CA LEU A 401 -6.90 -4.25 -7.96
C LEU A 401 -6.51 -3.52 -6.68
N ILE A 402 -5.23 -3.60 -6.31
CA ILE A 402 -4.67 -2.85 -5.21
C ILE A 402 -4.44 -1.40 -5.68
N TYR A 403 -4.89 -0.47 -4.87
CA TYR A 403 -4.60 0.96 -5.07
C TYR A 403 -4.04 1.55 -3.79
N ASN A 404 -2.75 1.87 -3.80
CA ASN A 404 -2.09 2.58 -2.71
C ASN A 404 -1.18 3.68 -3.28
N PRO A 405 -1.64 4.94 -3.31
CA PRO A 405 -0.83 6.05 -3.81
C PRO A 405 0.18 6.56 -2.78
N PHE A 406 0.11 6.10 -1.53
CA PHE A 406 1.02 6.53 -0.48
C PHE A 406 2.31 5.72 -0.50
N LYS A 407 3.44 6.40 -0.65
CA LYS A 407 4.79 5.81 -0.51
C LYS A 407 5.26 5.96 0.94
N PHE A 408 5.93 4.94 1.45
CA PHE A 408 6.56 4.93 2.78
C PHE A 408 7.93 4.24 2.73
#